data_2e93544d2d177cf5b729253e44323ec1
#
_entry.id   2e93544d2d177cf5b729253e44323ec1
#
_cell.length_a   1.000
_cell.length_b   1.000
_cell.length_c   1.000
_cell.angle_alpha   90.00
_cell.angle_beta   90.00
_cell.angle_gamma   90.00
#
_symmetry.space_group_name_H-M   'P 1'
#
loop_
_entity.id
_entity.type
_entity.pdbx_description
1 polymer ?
#
loop_
_entity_poly.entity_id
_entity_poly.type
_entity_poly.pdbx_seq_one_letter_code
_entity_poly.pdbx_strand_id
1 'polypeptide(L)'
;NCNYIKGFLLLGLVVFLYGFSYQKNSAKKVREIAIEFDEGNNLFMNYQMVNKLLIQNGATVKNQAKSVIDLHSLEARVLSHPMVEDASIFLTIDGLLKSKIKQRTPIARVITNNKSYYVDKQAKTMPLSANHSARVMLISGNIKEEDNKDIHLLVTTILNDDFFKKQVVGILKTQNNEFVLSTRVGDQKIFIGKIKNLNQKFMNLKSFYAKTMTDKTIENYKAINL
;
A
#
# COMPACT_ATOMS: atom_id res chain seq x y z
N ASN A 1 -17.73 60.85 -20.13
CA ASN A 1 -16.52 60.10 -20.53
C ASN A 1 -15.55 59.80 -19.36
N CYS A 2 -15.61 60.53 -18.23
CA CYS A 2 -14.71 60.34 -17.08
C CYS A 2 -14.84 58.95 -16.41
N ASN A 3 -16.04 58.37 -16.44
CA ASN A 3 -16.29 57.06 -15.82
C ASN A 3 -15.63 55.88 -16.58
N TYR A 4 -15.53 55.97 -17.92
CA TYR A 4 -14.83 54.94 -18.70
C TYR A 4 -13.31 54.99 -18.48
N ILE A 5 -12.74 56.17 -18.32
CA ILE A 5 -11.32 56.35 -18.02
C ILE A 5 -10.99 55.77 -16.64
N LYS A 6 -11.83 56.05 -15.63
CA LYS A 6 -11.70 55.46 -14.28
C LYS A 6 -11.79 53.93 -14.30
N GLY A 7 -12.74 53.40 -15.09
CA GLY A 7 -12.90 51.93 -15.24
C GLY A 7 -11.68 51.29 -15.89
N PHE A 8 -11.12 51.90 -16.94
CA PHE A 8 -9.92 51.41 -17.61
C PHE A 8 -8.68 51.45 -16.69
N LEU A 9 -8.55 52.53 -15.90
CA LEU A 9 -7.45 52.70 -14.95
C LEU A 9 -7.52 51.67 -13.83
N LEU A 10 -8.73 51.38 -13.34
CA LEU A 10 -8.98 50.35 -12.31
C LEU A 10 -8.68 48.94 -12.85
N LEU A 11 -9.08 48.65 -14.09
CA LEU A 11 -8.75 47.39 -14.75
C LEU A 11 -7.23 47.20 -14.91
N GLY A 12 -6.54 48.26 -15.37
CA GLY A 12 -5.07 48.26 -15.48
C GLY A 12 -4.38 48.02 -14.13
N LEU A 13 -4.88 48.63 -13.07
CA LEU A 13 -4.38 48.43 -11.70
C LEU A 13 -4.55 46.97 -11.25
N VAL A 14 -5.72 46.38 -11.50
CA VAL A 14 -5.98 44.97 -11.14
C VAL A 14 -5.05 44.02 -11.86
N VAL A 15 -4.85 44.22 -13.20
CA VAL A 15 -3.91 43.41 -14.00
C VAL A 15 -2.49 43.56 -13.49
N PHE A 16 -2.08 44.79 -13.19
CA PHE A 16 -0.74 45.08 -12.64
C PHE A 16 -0.53 44.38 -11.28
N LEU A 17 -1.49 44.54 -10.36
CA LEU A 17 -1.41 43.88 -9.03
C LEU A 17 -1.39 42.37 -9.14
N TYR A 18 -2.18 41.81 -10.06
CA TYR A 18 -2.17 40.37 -10.33
C TYR A 18 -0.79 39.91 -10.83
N GLY A 19 -0.24 40.58 -11.85
CA GLY A 19 1.08 40.25 -12.40
C GLY A 19 2.20 40.39 -11.36
N PHE A 20 2.17 41.45 -10.57
CA PHE A 20 3.13 41.68 -9.50
C PHE A 20 3.03 40.61 -8.39
N SER A 21 1.81 40.29 -7.98
CA SER A 21 1.56 39.24 -6.97
C SER A 21 2.02 37.86 -7.46
N TYR A 22 1.71 37.53 -8.72
CA TYR A 22 2.13 36.29 -9.36
C TYR A 22 3.66 36.16 -9.40
N GLN A 23 4.37 37.20 -9.89
CA GLN A 23 5.82 37.22 -9.97
C GLN A 23 6.48 37.09 -8.59
N LYS A 24 5.97 37.83 -7.61
CA LYS A 24 6.46 37.78 -6.22
C LYS A 24 6.23 36.44 -5.57
N ASN A 25 5.07 35.80 -5.84
CA ASN A 25 4.78 34.45 -5.31
C ASN A 25 5.64 33.37 -5.97
N SER A 26 5.84 33.45 -7.28
CA SER A 26 6.65 32.50 -8.06
C SER A 26 8.13 32.53 -7.68
N ALA A 27 8.65 33.69 -7.31
CA ALA A 27 10.04 33.88 -6.86
C ALA A 27 10.27 33.40 -5.40
N LYS A 28 9.22 33.16 -4.62
CA LYS A 28 9.38 32.64 -3.26
C LYS A 28 10.06 31.27 -3.31
N LYS A 29 10.96 31.04 -2.37
CA LYS A 29 11.70 29.77 -2.24
C LYS A 29 10.95 28.80 -1.31
N VAL A 30 11.16 27.51 -1.55
CA VAL A 30 10.75 26.46 -0.59
C VAL A 30 11.57 26.61 0.67
N ARG A 31 10.90 26.87 1.79
CA ARG A 31 11.53 27.07 3.09
C ARG A 31 11.80 25.75 3.80
N GLU A 32 10.82 24.87 3.72
CA GLU A 32 10.82 23.63 4.48
C GLU A 32 10.08 22.53 3.71
N ILE A 33 10.43 21.28 4.00
CA ILE A 33 9.77 20.07 3.50
C ILE A 33 9.12 19.40 4.69
N ALA A 34 7.80 19.32 4.69
CA ALA A 34 7.02 18.59 5.67
C ALA A 34 6.56 17.26 5.06
N ILE A 35 6.98 16.16 5.66
CA ILE A 35 6.56 14.81 5.29
C ILE A 35 5.56 14.36 6.32
N GLU A 36 4.35 14.05 5.86
CA GLU A 36 3.26 13.52 6.68
C GLU A 36 2.96 12.11 6.17
N PHE A 37 3.00 11.14 7.07
CA PHE A 37 2.48 9.81 6.75
C PHE A 37 1.01 9.77 7.10
N ASP A 38 0.21 9.20 6.19
CA ASP A 38 -1.23 9.00 6.38
C ASP A 38 -1.48 8.00 7.54
N GLU A 39 -2.69 8.01 8.10
CA GLU A 39 -3.04 7.12 9.21
C GLU A 39 -2.78 5.65 8.88
N GLY A 40 -2.15 4.94 9.82
CA GLY A 40 -1.85 3.52 9.72
C GLY A 40 -0.45 3.14 10.21
N ASN A 41 -0.05 1.91 9.91
CA ASN A 41 1.26 1.38 10.30
C ASN A 41 2.36 1.87 9.35
N ASN A 42 2.85 3.09 9.56
CA ASN A 42 3.90 3.74 8.76
C ASN A 42 5.31 3.24 9.13
N LEU A 43 5.51 1.92 9.19
CA LEU A 43 6.70 1.30 9.75
C LEU A 43 7.75 0.95 8.68
N PHE A 44 7.36 0.88 7.41
CA PHE A 44 8.22 0.35 6.34
C PHE A 44 9.16 1.41 5.75
N MET A 45 8.72 2.67 5.73
CA MET A 45 9.51 3.81 5.24
C MET A 45 9.71 4.83 6.36
N ASN A 46 10.86 5.50 6.34
CA ASN A 46 11.17 6.59 7.24
C ASN A 46 11.32 7.92 6.47
N TYR A 47 11.39 9.03 7.22
CA TYR A 47 11.55 10.39 6.67
C TYR A 47 12.77 10.54 5.76
N GLN A 48 13.88 9.85 6.08
CA GLN A 48 15.11 9.92 5.28
C GLN A 48 14.93 9.28 3.89
N MET A 49 14.20 8.16 3.82
CA MET A 49 13.87 7.52 2.54
C MET A 49 13.03 8.43 1.66
N VAL A 50 12.00 9.06 2.24
CA VAL A 50 11.15 10.00 1.51
C VAL A 50 11.93 11.22 1.04
N ASN A 51 12.77 11.81 1.90
CA ASN A 51 13.61 12.95 1.53
C ASN A 51 14.53 12.65 0.32
N LYS A 52 15.03 11.41 0.20
CA LYS A 52 15.82 10.99 -0.98
C LYS A 52 14.99 10.93 -2.26
N LEU A 53 13.68 10.68 -2.17
CA LEU A 53 12.78 10.69 -3.31
C LEU A 53 12.40 12.11 -3.73
N LEU A 54 12.43 13.10 -2.80
CA LEU A 54 12.12 14.50 -3.02
C LEU A 54 13.35 15.30 -3.52
N ILE A 55 14.13 14.71 -4.42
CA ILE A 55 15.29 15.34 -5.06
C ILE A 55 14.93 15.64 -6.51
N GLN A 56 15.21 16.87 -6.97
CA GLN A 56 15.05 17.29 -8.35
C GLN A 56 16.40 17.79 -8.88
N ASN A 57 16.75 17.37 -10.11
CA ASN A 57 18.03 17.76 -10.76
C ASN A 57 19.28 17.51 -9.89
N GLY A 58 19.28 16.42 -9.09
CA GLY A 58 20.41 16.07 -8.22
C GLY A 58 20.53 16.90 -6.94
N ALA A 59 19.60 17.83 -6.69
CA ALA A 59 19.59 18.67 -5.49
C ALA A 59 18.25 18.59 -4.74
N THR A 60 18.29 18.86 -3.43
CA THR A 60 17.08 19.01 -2.64
C THR A 60 16.24 20.19 -3.18
N VAL A 61 14.92 20.05 -3.14
CA VAL A 61 13.99 21.12 -3.51
C VAL A 61 13.97 22.28 -2.49
N LYS A 62 14.55 22.10 -1.31
CA LYS A 62 14.68 23.16 -0.30
C LYS A 62 15.54 24.30 -0.86
N ASN A 63 15.12 25.55 -0.63
CA ASN A 63 15.71 26.79 -1.12
C ASN A 63 15.61 27.02 -2.65
N GLN A 64 14.95 26.15 -3.41
CA GLN A 64 14.63 26.40 -4.82
C GLN A 64 13.41 27.31 -4.95
N ALA A 65 13.34 28.10 -6.04
CA ALA A 65 12.15 28.91 -6.33
C ALA A 65 10.96 28.02 -6.64
N LYS A 66 9.76 28.40 -6.19
CA LYS A 66 8.53 27.63 -6.43
C LYS A 66 8.26 27.37 -7.92
N SER A 67 8.63 28.33 -8.78
CA SER A 67 8.40 28.26 -10.23
C SER A 67 9.21 27.18 -10.94
N VAL A 68 10.31 26.69 -10.36
CA VAL A 68 11.18 25.67 -10.98
C VAL A 68 10.90 24.28 -10.46
N ILE A 69 10.01 24.14 -9.48
CA ILE A 69 9.68 22.83 -8.88
C ILE A 69 8.58 22.16 -9.69
N ASP A 70 8.90 21.00 -10.22
CA ASP A 70 7.93 20.12 -10.88
C ASP A 70 7.31 19.17 -9.85
N LEU A 71 6.17 19.61 -9.27
CA LEU A 71 5.44 18.84 -8.26
C LEU A 71 4.95 17.50 -8.80
N HIS A 72 4.53 17.46 -10.07
CA HIS A 72 4.04 16.25 -10.70
C HIS A 72 5.15 15.19 -10.83
N SER A 73 6.34 15.61 -11.26
CA SER A 73 7.51 14.73 -11.34
C SER A 73 7.94 14.20 -9.98
N LEU A 74 7.90 15.03 -8.93
CA LEU A 74 8.19 14.63 -7.57
C LEU A 74 7.18 13.61 -7.05
N GLU A 75 5.89 13.85 -7.28
CA GLU A 75 4.81 12.97 -6.87
C GLU A 75 4.89 11.62 -7.60
N ALA A 76 5.09 11.63 -8.91
CA ALA A 76 5.27 10.41 -9.70
C ALA A 76 6.47 9.58 -9.21
N ARG A 77 7.57 10.23 -8.82
CA ARG A 77 8.74 9.55 -8.26
C ARG A 77 8.45 8.92 -6.91
N VAL A 78 7.71 9.59 -6.03
CA VAL A 78 7.31 9.02 -4.73
C VAL A 78 6.34 7.85 -4.96
N LEU A 79 5.35 8.00 -5.86
CA LEU A 79 4.40 6.94 -6.24
C LEU A 79 5.07 5.72 -6.89
N SER A 80 6.21 5.91 -7.57
CA SER A 80 6.97 4.80 -8.16
C SER A 80 7.67 3.93 -7.12
N HIS A 81 7.78 4.40 -5.88
CA HIS A 81 8.43 3.61 -4.83
C HIS A 81 7.54 2.43 -4.41
N PRO A 82 8.06 1.19 -4.40
CA PRO A 82 7.23 -0.02 -4.24
C PRO A 82 6.56 -0.16 -2.86
N MET A 83 6.95 0.64 -1.87
CA MET A 83 6.32 0.69 -0.54
C MET A 83 5.23 1.76 -0.43
N VAL A 84 5.02 2.58 -1.47
CA VAL A 84 4.03 3.65 -1.48
C VAL A 84 2.75 3.17 -2.15
N GLU A 85 1.63 3.30 -1.44
CA GLU A 85 0.29 3.04 -1.97
C GLU A 85 -0.26 4.25 -2.68
N ASP A 86 -0.12 5.42 -2.03
CA ASP A 86 -0.58 6.71 -2.54
C ASP A 86 0.30 7.84 -2.01
N ALA A 87 0.40 8.93 -2.77
CA ALA A 87 1.15 10.12 -2.38
C ALA A 87 0.50 11.37 -2.97
N SER A 88 0.57 12.47 -2.24
CA SER A 88 0.16 13.79 -2.71
C SER A 88 1.21 14.82 -2.30
N ILE A 89 1.71 15.58 -3.29
CA ILE A 89 2.75 16.59 -3.06
C ILE A 89 2.24 17.95 -3.52
N PHE A 90 2.26 18.92 -2.62
CA PHE A 90 1.80 20.26 -2.91
C PHE A 90 2.61 21.33 -2.19
N LEU A 91 2.63 22.54 -2.76
CA LEU A 91 3.27 23.71 -2.20
C LEU A 91 2.23 24.65 -1.61
N THR A 92 2.46 25.07 -0.38
CA THR A 92 1.65 26.09 0.28
C THR A 92 2.07 27.51 -0.16
N ILE A 93 1.24 28.50 0.13
CA ILE A 93 1.50 29.91 -0.24
C ILE A 93 2.75 30.45 0.46
N ASP A 94 3.03 30.02 1.66
CA ASP A 94 4.16 30.42 2.51
C ASP A 94 5.48 29.69 2.19
N GLY A 95 5.46 28.73 1.26
CA GLY A 95 6.69 28.06 0.78
C GLY A 95 7.01 26.74 1.50
N LEU A 96 6.01 26.11 2.13
CA LEU A 96 6.14 24.78 2.68
C LEU A 96 5.79 23.74 1.61
N LEU A 97 6.73 22.82 1.30
CA LEU A 97 6.44 21.64 0.49
C LEU A 97 5.87 20.56 1.39
N LYS A 98 4.59 20.26 1.24
CA LYS A 98 3.93 19.15 1.96
C LYS A 98 3.91 17.91 1.09
N SER A 99 4.34 16.78 1.67
CA SER A 99 4.30 15.47 1.07
C SER A 99 3.50 14.54 1.98
N LYS A 100 2.27 14.22 1.58
CA LYS A 100 1.45 13.22 2.27
C LYS A 100 1.66 11.88 1.62
N ILE A 101 1.97 10.85 2.40
CA ILE A 101 2.34 9.53 1.90
C ILE A 101 1.55 8.47 2.63
N LYS A 102 0.89 7.62 1.86
CA LYS A 102 0.25 6.40 2.34
C LYS A 102 1.12 5.21 1.99
N GLN A 103 1.60 4.50 3.00
CA GLN A 103 2.39 3.28 2.80
C GLN A 103 1.48 2.09 2.50
N ARG A 104 1.97 1.14 1.68
CA ARG A 104 1.25 -0.12 1.40
C ARG A 104 1.09 -0.94 2.66
N THR A 105 -0.04 -1.61 2.76
CA THR A 105 -0.35 -2.51 3.87
C THR A 105 -0.23 -3.95 3.41
N PRO A 106 0.79 -4.70 3.83
CA PRO A 106 0.93 -6.10 3.47
C PRO A 106 -0.13 -6.96 4.16
N ILE A 107 -0.61 -7.98 3.47
CA ILE A 107 -1.55 -8.99 3.99
C ILE A 107 -0.94 -10.39 4.03
N ALA A 108 0.08 -10.64 3.23
CA ALA A 108 0.78 -11.91 3.18
C ALA A 108 2.27 -11.72 2.93
N ARG A 109 3.09 -12.66 3.40
CA ARG A 109 4.51 -12.77 3.08
C ARG A 109 4.74 -14.02 2.26
N VAL A 110 5.20 -13.85 1.05
CA VAL A 110 5.57 -14.93 0.14
C VAL A 110 7.04 -15.27 0.34
N ILE A 111 7.33 -16.56 0.46
CA ILE A 111 8.69 -17.12 0.50
C ILE A 111 8.79 -18.17 -0.59
N THR A 112 9.64 -17.91 -1.57
CA THR A 112 10.03 -18.86 -2.60
C THR A 112 11.50 -19.25 -2.41
N ASN A 113 12.01 -20.20 -3.19
CA ASN A 113 13.41 -20.61 -3.09
C ASN A 113 14.39 -19.44 -3.30
N ASN A 114 14.02 -18.43 -4.11
CA ASN A 114 14.94 -17.36 -4.53
C ASN A 114 14.52 -15.96 -4.04
N LYS A 115 13.30 -15.78 -3.55
CA LYS A 115 12.75 -14.46 -3.23
C LYS A 115 11.87 -14.51 -1.99
N SER A 116 11.87 -13.40 -1.25
CA SER A 116 10.87 -13.15 -0.21
C SER A 116 10.33 -11.73 -0.39
N TYR A 117 9.00 -11.59 -0.40
CA TYR A 117 8.32 -10.33 -0.60
C TYR A 117 6.94 -10.35 0.07
N TYR A 118 6.32 -9.18 0.18
CA TYR A 118 4.94 -9.08 0.64
C TYR A 118 3.97 -8.93 -0.54
N VAL A 119 2.76 -9.43 -0.35
CA VAL A 119 1.58 -9.09 -1.15
C VAL A 119 0.72 -8.15 -0.32
N ASP A 120 0.33 -7.01 -0.89
CA ASP A 120 -0.46 -6.00 -0.21
C ASP A 120 -1.97 -6.16 -0.40
N LYS A 121 -2.76 -5.27 0.20
CA LYS A 121 -4.23 -5.22 0.07
C LYS A 121 -4.74 -5.01 -1.37
N GLN A 122 -3.88 -4.63 -2.31
CA GLN A 122 -4.21 -4.40 -3.72
C GLN A 122 -3.65 -5.49 -4.64
N ALA A 123 -3.21 -6.63 -4.07
CA ALA A 123 -2.53 -7.73 -4.78
C ALA A 123 -1.20 -7.31 -5.44
N LYS A 124 -0.59 -6.20 -5.03
CA LYS A 124 0.70 -5.75 -5.55
C LYS A 124 1.85 -6.32 -4.71
N THR A 125 2.97 -6.52 -5.38
CA THR A 125 4.23 -6.93 -4.74
C THR A 125 4.83 -5.75 -3.99
N MET A 126 5.25 -5.99 -2.76
CA MET A 126 5.97 -5.04 -1.92
C MET A 126 7.26 -5.71 -1.40
N PRO A 127 8.43 -5.09 -1.53
CA PRO A 127 9.67 -5.66 -1.03
C PRO A 127 9.69 -5.72 0.50
N LEU A 128 10.59 -6.53 1.05
CA LEU A 128 10.86 -6.51 2.48
C LEU A 128 11.53 -5.17 2.86
N SER A 129 11.22 -4.67 4.05
CA SER A 129 11.83 -3.48 4.60
C SER A 129 12.88 -3.87 5.65
N ALA A 130 13.99 -3.14 5.67
CA ALA A 130 14.97 -3.24 6.76
C ALA A 130 14.45 -2.62 8.07
N ASN A 131 13.46 -1.71 7.98
CA ASN A 131 12.93 -1.00 9.14
C ASN A 131 11.90 -1.83 9.93
N HIS A 132 11.12 -2.66 9.23
CA HIS A 132 10.03 -3.40 9.86
C HIS A 132 9.70 -4.71 9.13
N SER A 133 9.35 -5.72 9.92
CA SER A 133 8.83 -7.00 9.42
C SER A 133 7.37 -7.18 9.84
N ALA A 134 6.47 -7.22 8.88
CA ALA A 134 5.04 -7.39 9.16
C ALA A 134 4.72 -8.80 9.66
N ARG A 135 3.85 -8.88 10.65
CA ARG A 135 3.25 -10.15 11.11
C ARG A 135 2.03 -10.46 10.27
N VAL A 136 2.25 -11.12 9.16
CA VAL A 136 1.21 -11.49 8.20
C VAL A 136 1.30 -12.98 7.88
N MET A 137 0.28 -13.51 7.22
CA MET A 137 0.21 -14.92 6.83
C MET A 137 1.38 -15.31 5.94
N LEU A 138 1.98 -16.46 6.22
CA LEU A 138 3.11 -16.98 5.44
C LEU A 138 2.62 -17.83 4.29
N ILE A 139 3.17 -17.59 3.11
CA ILE A 139 2.86 -18.34 1.90
C ILE A 139 4.15 -18.89 1.31
N SER A 140 4.17 -20.17 1.06
CA SER A 140 5.35 -20.88 0.53
C SER A 140 4.98 -21.78 -0.66
N GLY A 141 6.00 -22.29 -1.34
CA GLY A 141 5.85 -23.25 -2.44
C GLY A 141 6.21 -22.71 -3.80
N ASN A 142 5.62 -23.28 -4.84
CA ASN A 142 5.89 -22.89 -6.23
C ASN A 142 5.06 -21.66 -6.63
N ILE A 143 5.51 -20.49 -6.22
CA ILE A 143 4.78 -19.23 -6.39
C ILE A 143 5.47 -18.37 -7.44
N LYS A 144 4.67 -17.87 -8.37
CA LYS A 144 5.05 -16.87 -9.37
C LYS A 144 4.33 -15.55 -9.07
N GLU A 145 4.78 -14.46 -9.64
CA GLU A 145 4.18 -13.14 -9.42
C GLU A 145 2.75 -13.04 -9.95
N GLU A 146 2.44 -13.79 -11.00
CA GLU A 146 1.07 -13.91 -11.55
C GLU A 146 0.06 -14.50 -10.55
N ASP A 147 0.53 -15.26 -9.55
CA ASP A 147 -0.30 -15.88 -8.52
C ASP A 147 -0.75 -14.88 -7.44
N ASN A 148 -0.22 -13.68 -7.43
CA ASN A 148 -0.53 -12.70 -6.39
C ASN A 148 -2.03 -12.38 -6.29
N LYS A 149 -2.77 -12.44 -7.40
CA LYS A 149 -4.22 -12.25 -7.41
C LYS A 149 -4.94 -13.39 -6.68
N ASP A 150 -4.56 -14.62 -6.93
CA ASP A 150 -5.13 -15.81 -6.29
C ASP A 150 -4.78 -15.83 -4.79
N ILE A 151 -3.53 -15.51 -4.47
CA ILE A 151 -3.05 -15.35 -3.10
C ILE A 151 -3.85 -14.28 -2.38
N HIS A 152 -4.02 -13.11 -2.99
CA HIS A 152 -4.78 -12.01 -2.42
C HIS A 152 -6.23 -12.43 -2.14
N LEU A 153 -6.90 -13.09 -3.10
CA LEU A 153 -8.26 -13.55 -2.94
C LEU A 153 -8.39 -14.56 -1.80
N LEU A 154 -7.50 -15.56 -1.74
CA LEU A 154 -7.50 -16.57 -0.68
C LEU A 154 -7.23 -15.96 0.68
N VAL A 155 -6.19 -15.13 0.80
CA VAL A 155 -5.82 -14.47 2.06
C VAL A 155 -6.91 -13.53 2.54
N THR A 156 -7.51 -12.73 1.64
CA THR A 156 -8.60 -11.83 2.00
C THR A 156 -9.83 -12.60 2.47
N THR A 157 -10.15 -13.72 1.83
CA THR A 157 -11.25 -14.61 2.29
C THR A 157 -10.99 -15.12 3.70
N ILE A 158 -9.75 -15.54 4.00
CA ILE A 158 -9.37 -16.00 5.34
C ILE A 158 -9.43 -14.87 6.37
N LEU A 159 -8.91 -13.69 6.03
CA LEU A 159 -8.85 -12.54 6.95
C LEU A 159 -10.20 -11.93 7.26
N ASN A 160 -11.19 -12.10 6.37
CA ASN A 160 -12.56 -11.60 6.55
C ASN A 160 -13.42 -12.51 7.46
N ASP A 161 -12.94 -13.68 7.82
CA ASP A 161 -13.61 -14.58 8.77
C ASP A 161 -12.80 -14.69 10.06
N ASP A 162 -13.38 -14.29 11.19
CA ASP A 162 -12.70 -14.27 12.49
C ASP A 162 -12.21 -15.64 12.97
N PHE A 163 -12.89 -16.71 12.58
CA PHE A 163 -12.46 -18.08 12.90
C PHE A 163 -11.21 -18.45 12.09
N PHE A 164 -11.27 -18.30 10.77
CA PHE A 164 -10.15 -18.67 9.90
C PHE A 164 -8.93 -17.77 10.08
N LYS A 165 -9.13 -16.49 10.34
CA LYS A 165 -8.06 -15.55 10.68
C LYS A 165 -7.24 -15.98 11.89
N LYS A 166 -7.86 -16.61 12.87
CA LYS A 166 -7.18 -17.14 14.07
C LYS A 166 -6.60 -18.53 13.85
N GLN A 167 -7.22 -19.32 13.00
CA GLN A 167 -6.89 -20.75 12.82
C GLN A 167 -5.84 -20.99 11.76
N VAL A 168 -5.88 -20.27 10.64
CA VAL A 168 -4.93 -20.46 9.53
C VAL A 168 -3.65 -19.67 9.77
N VAL A 169 -2.50 -20.34 9.73
CA VAL A 169 -1.18 -19.72 9.97
C VAL A 169 -0.29 -19.69 8.74
N GLY A 170 -0.57 -20.53 7.75
CA GLY A 170 0.23 -20.59 6.54
C GLY A 170 -0.51 -21.21 5.36
N ILE A 171 0.00 -20.94 4.18
CA ILE A 171 -0.50 -21.45 2.90
C ILE A 171 0.66 -22.02 2.11
N LEU A 172 0.49 -23.21 1.58
CA LEU A 172 1.42 -23.84 0.66
C LEU A 172 0.79 -23.93 -0.72
N LYS A 173 1.46 -23.40 -1.75
CA LYS A 173 1.10 -23.65 -3.15
C LYS A 173 1.91 -24.82 -3.67
N THR A 174 1.23 -25.89 -4.11
CA THR A 174 1.83 -27.10 -4.65
C THR A 174 2.31 -26.89 -6.10
N GLN A 175 3.02 -27.87 -6.64
CA GLN A 175 3.44 -27.86 -8.05
C GLN A 175 2.25 -27.95 -9.02
N ASN A 176 1.13 -28.53 -8.59
CA ASN A 176 -0.10 -28.66 -9.39
C ASN A 176 -0.99 -27.41 -9.35
N ASN A 177 -0.50 -26.27 -8.87
CA ASN A 177 -1.25 -25.04 -8.69
C ASN A 177 -2.45 -25.18 -7.73
N GLU A 178 -2.30 -25.99 -6.72
CA GLU A 178 -3.29 -26.19 -5.66
C GLU A 178 -2.81 -25.57 -4.36
N PHE A 179 -3.75 -25.14 -3.52
CA PHE A 179 -3.46 -24.49 -2.26
C PHE A 179 -3.81 -25.41 -1.08
N VAL A 180 -2.91 -25.47 -0.12
CA VAL A 180 -3.05 -26.22 1.14
C VAL A 180 -2.86 -25.25 2.29
N LEU A 181 -3.81 -25.23 3.24
CA LEU A 181 -3.71 -24.42 4.44
C LEU A 181 -3.13 -25.23 5.59
N SER A 182 -2.30 -24.55 6.39
CA SER A 182 -1.80 -25.06 7.67
C SER A 182 -2.52 -24.35 8.82
N THR A 183 -2.90 -25.10 9.84
CA THR A 183 -3.68 -24.61 10.98
C THR A 183 -2.82 -24.42 12.22
N ARG A 184 -3.27 -23.57 13.13
CA ARG A 184 -2.60 -23.29 14.41
C ARG A 184 -2.80 -24.40 15.42
N VAL A 185 -4.00 -24.97 15.47
CA VAL A 185 -4.38 -26.03 16.40
C VAL A 185 -4.66 -27.27 15.59
N GLY A 186 -4.02 -28.37 15.98
CA GLY A 186 -4.04 -29.64 15.26
C GLY A 186 -3.09 -29.63 14.05
N ASP A 187 -2.72 -30.81 13.60
CA ASP A 187 -1.80 -30.99 12.46
C ASP A 187 -2.55 -31.20 11.14
N GLN A 188 -3.84 -30.81 11.10
CA GLN A 188 -4.66 -31.02 9.91
C GLN A 188 -4.17 -30.14 8.75
N LYS A 189 -4.00 -30.75 7.60
CA LYS A 189 -3.79 -30.06 6.34
C LYS A 189 -5.13 -29.91 5.62
N ILE A 190 -5.46 -28.66 5.25
CA ILE A 190 -6.71 -28.35 4.54
C ILE A 190 -6.37 -28.15 3.08
N PHE A 191 -6.77 -29.07 2.24
CA PHE A 191 -6.58 -29.02 0.79
C PHE A 191 -7.72 -28.22 0.17
N ILE A 192 -7.44 -26.96 -0.16
CA ILE A 192 -8.36 -26.06 -0.87
C ILE A 192 -8.42 -26.42 -2.37
N GLY A 193 -7.33 -27.00 -2.92
CA GLY A 193 -7.20 -27.20 -4.34
C GLY A 193 -7.06 -25.89 -5.10
N LYS A 194 -7.71 -25.78 -6.27
CA LYS A 194 -7.71 -24.56 -7.08
C LYS A 194 -8.60 -23.46 -6.48
N ILE A 195 -8.28 -22.19 -6.75
CA ILE A 195 -9.03 -21.01 -6.31
C ILE A 195 -10.34 -20.88 -7.09
N LYS A 196 -11.29 -21.73 -6.77
CA LYS A 196 -12.66 -21.74 -7.32
C LYS A 196 -13.65 -21.96 -6.19
N ASN A 197 -14.79 -21.27 -6.23
CA ASN A 197 -15.89 -21.43 -5.26
C ASN A 197 -15.44 -21.30 -3.79
N LEU A 198 -14.50 -20.39 -3.50
CA LEU A 198 -13.90 -20.24 -2.17
C LEU A 198 -14.96 -20.07 -1.08
N ASN A 199 -15.98 -19.25 -1.30
CA ASN A 199 -17.02 -19.00 -0.31
C ASN A 199 -17.70 -20.32 0.12
N GLN A 200 -18.07 -21.15 -0.85
CA GLN A 200 -18.70 -22.44 -0.56
C GLN A 200 -17.76 -23.38 0.20
N LYS A 201 -16.50 -23.44 -0.23
CA LYS A 201 -15.47 -24.25 0.43
C LYS A 201 -15.26 -23.82 1.88
N PHE A 202 -15.16 -22.53 2.15
CA PHE A 202 -15.00 -22.01 3.51
C PHE A 202 -16.27 -22.19 4.35
N MET A 203 -17.46 -22.07 3.78
CA MET A 203 -18.70 -22.40 4.48
C MET A 203 -18.75 -23.88 4.89
N ASN A 204 -18.43 -24.79 3.97
CA ASN A 204 -18.38 -26.22 4.23
C ASN A 204 -17.33 -26.54 5.32
N LEU A 205 -16.14 -25.94 5.21
CA LEU A 205 -15.07 -26.09 6.20
C LEU A 205 -15.50 -25.59 7.57
N LYS A 206 -16.19 -24.46 7.65
CA LYS A 206 -16.69 -23.91 8.92
C LYS A 206 -17.71 -24.83 9.57
N SER A 207 -18.65 -25.37 8.78
CA SER A 207 -19.64 -26.34 9.24
C SER A 207 -19.00 -27.64 9.73
N PHE A 208 -17.97 -28.11 9.01
CA PHE A 208 -17.18 -29.28 9.42
C PHE A 208 -16.50 -29.05 10.77
N TYR A 209 -15.83 -27.92 10.96
CA TYR A 209 -15.20 -27.57 12.23
C TYR A 209 -16.22 -27.45 13.36
N ALA A 210 -17.36 -26.79 13.12
CA ALA A 210 -18.41 -26.66 14.13
C ALA A 210 -18.90 -28.01 14.63
N LYS A 211 -19.13 -28.95 13.71
CA LYS A 211 -19.57 -30.31 14.06
C LYS A 211 -18.46 -31.09 14.79
N THR A 212 -17.27 -31.17 14.21
CA THR A 212 -16.18 -32.01 14.74
C THR A 212 -15.62 -31.50 16.07
N MET A 213 -15.69 -30.20 16.31
CA MET A 213 -15.34 -29.59 17.61
C MET A 213 -16.40 -29.96 18.67
N THR A 214 -17.69 -29.91 18.33
CA THR A 214 -18.76 -30.31 19.22
C THR A 214 -18.67 -31.79 19.57
N ASP A 215 -18.41 -32.65 18.59
CA ASP A 215 -18.29 -34.09 18.73
C ASP A 215 -16.94 -34.53 19.33
N LYS A 216 -15.98 -33.58 19.51
CA LYS A 216 -14.59 -33.80 19.93
C LYS A 216 -13.84 -34.80 19.03
N THR A 217 -14.17 -34.81 17.74
CA THR A 217 -13.58 -35.76 16.76
C THR A 217 -12.58 -35.11 15.83
N ILE A 218 -12.32 -33.81 15.96
CA ILE A 218 -11.44 -33.04 15.04
C ILE A 218 -10.03 -33.66 14.98
N GLU A 219 -9.51 -34.19 16.07
CA GLU A 219 -8.17 -34.78 16.15
C GLU A 219 -8.03 -36.09 15.35
N ASN A 220 -9.14 -36.71 14.98
CA ASN A 220 -9.15 -37.95 14.18
C ASN A 220 -8.83 -37.67 12.70
N TYR A 221 -8.85 -36.39 12.29
CA TYR A 221 -8.62 -35.99 10.90
C TYR A 221 -7.20 -35.44 10.74
N LYS A 222 -6.43 -35.98 9.80
CA LYS A 222 -5.11 -35.47 9.40
C LYS A 222 -5.18 -34.60 8.15
N ALA A 223 -6.20 -34.81 7.32
CA ALA A 223 -6.41 -34.11 6.07
C ALA A 223 -7.90 -33.81 5.84
N ILE A 224 -8.20 -32.62 5.36
CA ILE A 224 -9.54 -32.17 5.00
C ILE A 224 -9.49 -31.71 3.55
N ASN A 225 -10.26 -32.33 2.67
CA ASN A 225 -10.33 -31.98 1.24
C ASN A 225 -11.65 -31.24 0.95
N LEU A 226 -11.55 -30.11 0.18
CA LEU A 226 -12.67 -29.23 -0.16
C LEU A 226 -12.90 -29.08 -1.66
#